data_2a4b70c33cd28eac85c86ca4d99fa9b0
#
_entry.id   2a4b70c33cd28eac85c86ca4d99fa9b0
#
_cell.length_a   1.000
_cell.length_b   1.000
_cell.length_c   1.000
_cell.angle_alpha   90.00
_cell.angle_beta   90.00
_cell.angle_gamma   90.00
#
_symmetry.space_group_name_H-M   'P 1'
#
loop_
_entity.id
_entity.type
_entity.pdbx_description
1 polymer ?
#
loop_
_entity_poly.entity_id
_entity_poly.type
_entity_poly.pdbx_seq_one_letter_code
_entity_poly.pdbx_strand_id
1 'polypeptide(L)'
;VVDETLRWQAPVANPPLRYAVENITVDGVDIRRGDAILVNYAAAGRGPAHHGATADEYDLTRADKSHLAFGHGVHYCLGAPLARVEAEVALRALFGRFPDLALAVPVDELRPVRSFITNGHLTLPVALTPRRLWPAASGPMVG
;
A
#
# COMPACT_ATOMS: atom_id res chain seq x y z
N VAL A 1 4.23 -10.55 -4.21
CA VAL A 1 3.13 -9.60 -4.44
C VAL A 1 2.63 -9.07 -3.09
N VAL A 2 2.04 -9.91 -2.20
CA VAL A 2 1.36 -9.46 -0.98
C VAL A 2 2.22 -8.53 -0.12
N ASP A 3 3.40 -8.97 0.32
CA ASP A 3 4.24 -8.16 1.21
C ASP A 3 4.75 -6.86 0.55
N GLU A 4 5.03 -6.86 -0.76
CA GLU A 4 5.39 -5.62 -1.46
C GLU A 4 4.21 -4.66 -1.56
N THR A 5 2.99 -5.16 -1.75
CA THR A 5 1.80 -4.32 -1.72
C THR A 5 1.58 -3.74 -0.32
N LEU A 6 1.75 -4.54 0.73
CA LEU A 6 1.65 -4.09 2.12
C LEU A 6 2.72 -3.05 2.48
N ARG A 7 3.94 -3.22 1.96
CA ARG A 7 5.02 -2.25 2.14
C ARG A 7 4.71 -0.93 1.44
N TRP A 8 4.41 -1.02 0.14
CA TRP A 8 4.29 0.18 -0.71
C TRP A 8 2.98 0.92 -0.49
N GLN A 9 1.88 0.21 -0.18
CA GLN A 9 0.53 0.77 -0.04
C GLN A 9 -0.22 0.09 1.11
N ALA A 10 0.20 0.36 2.34
CA ALA A 10 -0.46 -0.19 3.52
C ALA A 10 -1.96 0.12 3.54
N PRO A 11 -2.85 -0.88 3.66
CA PRO A 11 -4.31 -0.68 3.71
C PRO A 11 -4.76 0.17 4.91
N VAL A 12 -4.03 0.10 6.02
CA VAL A 12 -4.15 1.03 7.16
C VAL A 12 -2.95 1.97 7.08
N ALA A 13 -3.16 3.16 6.51
CA ALA A 13 -2.09 4.14 6.35
C ALA A 13 -1.68 4.76 7.69
N ASN A 14 -2.67 5.08 8.52
CA ASN A 14 -2.48 5.72 9.81
C ASN A 14 -3.25 4.96 10.89
N PRO A 15 -2.58 4.37 11.89
CA PRO A 15 -3.25 3.81 13.06
C PRO A 15 -3.81 4.94 13.94
N PRO A 16 -4.62 4.61 14.95
CA PRO A 16 -5.07 5.58 15.94
C PRO A 16 -3.90 6.33 16.57
N LEU A 17 -4.12 7.61 16.86
CA LEU A 17 -3.15 8.48 17.50
C LEU A 17 -2.58 7.85 18.78
N ARG A 18 -1.30 8.12 19.04
CA ARG A 18 -0.65 7.92 20.32
C ARG A 18 -0.50 9.26 21.01
N TYR A 19 -0.30 9.25 22.32
CA TYR A 19 -0.03 10.45 23.09
C TYR A 19 1.22 10.23 23.91
N ALA A 20 2.11 11.21 23.92
CA ALA A 20 3.32 11.16 24.71
C ALA A 20 2.98 11.13 26.21
N VAL A 21 3.47 10.13 26.93
CA VAL A 21 3.26 10.00 28.40
C VAL A 21 4.27 10.79 29.20
N GLU A 22 5.36 11.21 28.56
CA GLU A 22 6.42 12.06 29.08
C GLU A 22 7.01 12.91 27.94
N ASN A 23 7.89 13.86 28.27
CA ASN A 23 8.61 14.59 27.22
C ASN A 23 9.65 13.66 26.59
N ILE A 24 9.66 13.59 25.28
CA ILE A 24 10.60 12.79 24.51
C ILE A 24 11.20 13.60 23.38
N THR A 25 12.39 13.24 22.91
CA THR A 25 13.00 13.82 21.72
C THR A 25 13.16 12.72 20.67
N VAL A 26 12.63 12.94 19.47
CA VAL A 26 12.73 12.01 18.36
C VAL A 26 13.38 12.75 17.20
N ASP A 27 14.53 12.27 16.76
CA ASP A 27 15.30 12.87 15.65
C ASP A 27 15.49 14.39 15.79
N GLY A 28 15.82 14.84 17.03
CA GLY A 28 16.03 16.26 17.36
C GLY A 28 14.74 17.09 17.52
N VAL A 29 13.57 16.48 17.39
CA VAL A 29 12.26 17.14 17.59
C VAL A 29 11.73 16.82 18.99
N ASP A 30 11.50 17.86 19.78
CA ASP A 30 10.92 17.72 21.12
C ASP A 30 9.40 17.53 21.05
N ILE A 31 8.93 16.43 21.65
CA ILE A 31 7.53 16.07 21.80
C ILE A 31 7.20 16.15 23.28
N ARG A 32 6.24 16.97 23.64
CA ARG A 32 5.86 17.18 25.04
C ARG A 32 4.87 16.14 25.51
N ARG A 33 4.87 15.87 26.80
CA ARG A 33 3.84 15.06 27.43
C ARG A 33 2.43 15.58 27.07
N GLY A 34 1.59 14.70 26.56
CA GLY A 34 0.23 14.99 26.10
C GLY A 34 0.13 15.33 24.61
N ASP A 35 1.24 15.56 23.91
CA ASP A 35 1.22 15.78 22.48
C ASP A 35 0.75 14.53 21.74
N ALA A 36 -0.05 14.75 20.70
CA ALA A 36 -0.53 13.69 19.82
C ALA A 36 0.58 13.28 18.82
N ILE A 37 0.78 11.99 18.69
CA ILE A 37 1.76 11.40 17.77
C ILE A 37 1.00 10.56 16.74
N LEU A 38 1.20 10.89 15.46
CA LEU A 38 0.72 10.10 14.34
C LEU A 38 1.87 9.27 13.76
N VAL A 39 1.71 7.96 13.78
CA VAL A 39 2.61 7.04 13.06
C VAL A 39 2.02 6.77 11.67
N ASN A 40 2.75 7.11 10.60
CA ASN A 40 2.28 6.85 9.24
C ASN A 40 2.95 5.58 8.70
N TYR A 41 2.21 4.46 8.66
CA TYR A 41 2.71 3.18 8.19
C TYR A 41 2.99 3.18 6.68
N ALA A 42 2.18 3.90 5.90
CA ALA A 42 2.38 4.01 4.47
C ALA A 42 3.68 4.79 4.14
N ALA A 43 3.95 5.88 4.86
CA ALA A 43 5.20 6.63 4.71
C ALA A 43 6.41 5.81 5.17
N ALA A 44 6.29 5.07 6.28
CA ALA A 44 7.37 4.21 6.78
C ALA A 44 7.78 3.14 5.75
N GLY A 45 6.80 2.54 5.06
CA GLY A 45 7.05 1.55 4.00
C GLY A 45 7.75 2.13 2.75
N ARG A 46 7.73 3.45 2.57
CA ARG A 46 8.39 4.19 1.48
C ARG A 46 9.58 5.02 1.97
N GLY A 47 10.01 4.79 3.20
CA GLY A 47 11.13 5.53 3.80
C GLY A 47 12.48 5.16 3.17
N PRO A 48 13.21 6.12 2.54
CA PRO A 48 14.49 5.82 1.90
C PRO A 48 15.58 5.43 2.90
N ALA A 49 15.47 5.86 4.16
CA ALA A 49 16.40 5.48 5.22
C ALA A 49 16.40 3.97 5.48
N HIS A 50 15.29 3.27 5.23
CA HIS A 50 15.17 1.83 5.44
C HIS A 50 15.25 1.05 4.11
N HIS A 51 14.56 1.53 3.08
CA HIS A 51 14.40 0.82 1.80
C HIS A 51 15.27 1.36 0.66
N GLY A 52 16.14 2.33 0.93
CA GLY A 52 17.07 2.91 -0.05
C GLY A 52 16.40 3.84 -1.07
N ALA A 53 17.15 4.20 -2.11
CA ALA A 53 16.74 5.19 -3.11
C ALA A 53 15.47 4.81 -3.90
N THR A 54 15.20 3.50 -4.04
CA THR A 54 14.02 2.97 -4.76
C THR A 54 12.82 2.70 -3.84
N ALA A 55 12.84 3.23 -2.61
CA ALA A 55 11.80 2.98 -1.61
C ALA A 55 10.38 3.30 -2.11
N ASP A 56 10.22 4.33 -2.95
CA ASP A 56 8.93 4.74 -3.51
C ASP A 56 8.52 3.97 -4.78
N GLU A 57 9.34 3.03 -5.23
CA GLU A 57 9.03 2.16 -6.37
C GLU A 57 8.32 0.89 -5.88
N TYR A 58 7.28 0.47 -6.64
CA TYR A 58 6.65 -0.84 -6.45
C TYR A 58 7.45 -1.90 -7.20
N ASP A 59 8.22 -2.70 -6.46
CA ASP A 59 9.13 -3.69 -7.04
C ASP A 59 8.90 -5.08 -6.43
N LEU A 60 8.32 -5.98 -7.22
CA LEU A 60 8.07 -7.37 -6.82
C LEU A 60 9.35 -8.17 -6.57
N THR A 61 10.48 -7.73 -7.12
CA THR A 61 11.78 -8.39 -6.98
C THR A 61 12.59 -7.89 -5.79
N ARG A 62 12.12 -6.83 -5.11
CA ARG A 62 12.74 -6.27 -3.92
C ARG A 62 13.06 -7.36 -2.90
N ALA A 63 14.30 -7.41 -2.43
CA ALA A 63 14.74 -8.42 -1.47
C ALA A 63 14.11 -8.18 -0.08
N ASP A 64 14.21 -6.95 0.44
CA ASP A 64 13.61 -6.55 1.71
C ASP A 64 12.24 -5.91 1.49
N LYS A 65 11.18 -6.61 1.88
CA LYS A 65 9.78 -6.17 1.86
C LYS A 65 9.24 -5.98 3.27
N SER A 66 10.11 -5.71 4.24
CA SER A 66 9.70 -5.43 5.62
C SER A 66 8.77 -4.21 5.67
N HIS A 67 7.74 -4.26 6.52
CA HIS A 67 6.73 -3.23 6.56
C HIS A 67 6.02 -3.17 7.91
N LEU A 68 5.39 -2.03 8.20
CA LEU A 68 4.58 -1.81 9.40
C LEU A 68 3.06 -1.91 9.15
N ALA A 69 2.62 -2.43 8.00
CA ALA A 69 1.19 -2.49 7.66
C ALA A 69 0.32 -3.28 8.67
N PHE A 70 0.93 -4.19 9.43
CA PHE A 70 0.29 -4.91 10.54
C PHE A 70 0.70 -4.40 11.92
N GLY A 71 1.35 -3.23 12.00
CA GLY A 71 1.86 -2.68 13.25
C GLY A 71 3.13 -3.38 13.75
N HIS A 72 3.47 -3.14 15.01
CA HIS A 72 4.63 -3.70 15.68
C HIS A 72 4.39 -3.82 17.20
N GLY A 73 5.14 -4.73 17.84
CA GLY A 73 5.12 -4.93 19.30
C GLY A 73 3.78 -5.48 19.80
N VAL A 74 3.34 -5.03 20.95
CA VAL A 74 2.14 -5.52 21.66
C VAL A 74 0.83 -5.28 20.91
N HIS A 75 0.84 -4.36 19.93
CA HIS A 75 -0.29 -4.04 19.07
C HIS A 75 -0.17 -4.66 17.67
N TYR A 76 0.76 -5.61 17.48
CA TYR A 76 0.83 -6.32 16.20
C TYR A 76 -0.51 -6.97 15.88
N CYS A 77 -0.96 -6.85 14.63
CA CYS A 77 -2.27 -7.32 14.20
C CYS A 77 -2.42 -8.84 14.40
N LEU A 78 -3.39 -9.23 15.21
CA LEU A 78 -3.71 -10.65 15.44
C LEU A 78 -4.18 -11.36 14.17
N GLY A 79 -4.81 -10.61 13.23
CA GLY A 79 -5.28 -11.12 11.95
C GLY A 79 -4.22 -11.20 10.86
N ALA A 80 -2.97 -10.81 11.11
CA ALA A 80 -1.93 -10.76 10.07
C ALA A 80 -1.68 -12.11 9.35
N PRO A 81 -1.62 -13.27 10.05
CA PRO A 81 -1.49 -14.56 9.39
C PRO A 81 -2.68 -14.89 8.48
N LEU A 82 -3.89 -14.64 8.98
CA LEU A 82 -5.13 -14.89 8.22
C LEU A 82 -5.20 -13.98 6.97
N ALA A 83 -4.95 -12.69 7.13
CA ALA A 83 -4.96 -11.74 6.03
C ALA A 83 -3.98 -12.11 4.90
N ARG A 84 -2.79 -12.63 5.24
CA ARG A 84 -1.82 -13.12 4.25
C ARG A 84 -2.34 -14.33 3.48
N VAL A 85 -2.91 -15.30 4.19
CA VAL A 85 -3.50 -16.51 3.57
C VAL A 85 -4.66 -16.12 2.66
N GLU A 86 -5.57 -15.25 3.13
CA GLU A 86 -6.70 -14.76 2.34
C GLU A 86 -6.22 -14.04 1.08
N ALA A 87 -5.25 -13.13 1.20
CA ALA A 87 -4.71 -12.40 0.06
C ALA A 87 -4.04 -13.33 -0.97
N GLU A 88 -3.24 -14.32 -0.51
CA GLU A 88 -2.60 -15.27 -1.40
C GLU A 88 -3.62 -16.16 -2.13
N VAL A 89 -4.59 -16.70 -1.41
CA VAL A 89 -5.64 -17.55 -1.98
C VAL A 89 -6.49 -16.76 -2.97
N ALA A 90 -6.94 -15.55 -2.58
CA ALA A 90 -7.78 -14.71 -3.42
C ALA A 90 -7.06 -14.28 -4.71
N LEU A 91 -5.82 -13.81 -4.62
CA LEU A 91 -5.04 -13.37 -5.79
C LEU A 91 -4.74 -14.54 -6.72
N ARG A 92 -4.35 -15.70 -6.19
CA ARG A 92 -4.10 -16.90 -7.01
C ARG A 92 -5.37 -17.36 -7.72
N ALA A 93 -6.51 -17.40 -7.03
CA ALA A 93 -7.79 -17.79 -7.61
C ALA A 93 -8.24 -16.78 -8.67
N LEU A 94 -8.13 -15.48 -8.39
CA LEU A 94 -8.55 -14.41 -9.28
C LEU A 94 -7.74 -14.43 -10.58
N PHE A 95 -6.42 -14.35 -10.50
CA PHE A 95 -5.55 -14.31 -11.69
C PHE A 95 -5.43 -15.67 -12.38
N GLY A 96 -5.61 -16.77 -11.65
CA GLY A 96 -5.71 -18.10 -12.27
C GLY A 96 -7.00 -18.27 -13.07
N ARG A 97 -8.10 -17.67 -12.62
CA ARG A 97 -9.40 -17.71 -13.31
C ARG A 97 -9.51 -16.68 -14.44
N PHE A 98 -8.87 -15.52 -14.26
CA PHE A 98 -8.93 -14.36 -15.16
C PHE A 98 -7.51 -13.84 -15.42
N PRO A 99 -6.70 -14.56 -16.22
CA PRO A 99 -5.30 -14.19 -16.44
C PRO A 99 -5.13 -12.83 -17.12
N ASP A 100 -6.13 -12.42 -17.90
CA ASP A 100 -6.14 -11.16 -18.62
C ASP A 100 -6.91 -10.05 -17.88
N LEU A 101 -7.14 -10.20 -16.58
CA LEU A 101 -7.81 -9.19 -15.76
C LEU A 101 -7.12 -7.83 -15.89
N ALA A 102 -7.91 -6.80 -16.17
CA ALA A 102 -7.40 -5.44 -16.31
C ALA A 102 -8.38 -4.43 -15.69
N LEU A 103 -7.91 -3.22 -15.41
CA LEU A 103 -8.81 -2.13 -15.06
C LEU A 103 -9.75 -1.82 -16.21
N ALA A 104 -11.03 -1.62 -15.90
CA ALA A 104 -12.06 -1.23 -16.89
C ALA A 104 -12.14 0.28 -17.08
N VAL A 105 -11.42 1.06 -16.27
CA VAL A 105 -11.34 2.52 -16.30
C VAL A 105 -9.90 2.97 -16.18
N PRO A 106 -9.52 4.17 -16.64
CA PRO A 106 -8.23 4.79 -16.36
C PRO A 106 -7.96 4.92 -14.86
N VAL A 107 -6.68 4.88 -14.45
CA VAL A 107 -6.28 4.93 -13.04
C VAL A 107 -6.71 6.24 -12.36
N ASP A 108 -6.69 7.35 -13.09
CA ASP A 108 -7.08 8.68 -12.64
C ASP A 108 -8.59 8.85 -12.40
N GLU A 109 -9.40 7.91 -12.89
CA GLU A 109 -10.84 7.83 -12.58
C GLU A 109 -11.13 7.07 -11.28
N LEU A 110 -10.18 6.36 -10.72
CA LEU A 110 -10.34 5.65 -9.46
C LEU A 110 -10.49 6.63 -8.30
N ARG A 111 -11.56 6.48 -7.55
CA ARG A 111 -11.86 7.38 -6.42
C ARG A 111 -11.36 6.79 -5.12
N PRO A 112 -10.45 7.48 -4.39
CA PRO A 112 -9.98 7.00 -3.10
C PRO A 112 -11.09 7.02 -2.05
N VAL A 113 -10.99 6.13 -1.08
CA VAL A 113 -11.80 6.18 0.14
C VAL A 113 -11.42 7.45 0.91
N ARG A 114 -12.43 8.26 1.28
CA ARG A 114 -12.22 9.43 2.13
C ARG A 114 -12.08 9.01 3.59
N SER A 115 -10.94 8.49 3.94
CA SER A 115 -10.64 8.02 5.29
C SER A 115 -9.22 8.45 5.68
N PHE A 116 -9.09 8.88 6.93
CA PHE A 116 -7.78 9.17 7.51
C PHE A 116 -7.01 7.88 7.86
N ILE A 117 -7.72 6.80 8.15
CA ILE A 117 -7.13 5.53 8.59
C ILE A 117 -6.94 4.59 7.40
N THR A 118 -8.01 4.37 6.64
CA THR A 118 -8.06 3.38 5.57
C THR A 118 -7.54 3.96 4.27
N ASN A 119 -6.67 3.21 3.62
CA ASN A 119 -6.12 3.52 2.30
C ASN A 119 -6.66 2.52 1.28
N GLY A 120 -7.27 3.02 0.21
CA GLY A 120 -7.89 2.19 -0.82
C GLY A 120 -8.81 3.00 -1.73
N HIS A 121 -9.58 2.31 -2.56
CA HIS A 121 -10.52 2.90 -3.50
C HIS A 121 -11.96 2.51 -3.16
N LEU A 122 -12.91 3.39 -3.46
CA LEU A 122 -14.33 3.15 -3.25
C LEU A 122 -14.83 1.97 -4.09
N THR A 123 -14.34 1.89 -5.33
CA THR A 123 -14.64 0.81 -6.28
C THR A 123 -13.40 0.55 -7.11
N LEU A 124 -13.26 -0.67 -7.59
CA LEU A 124 -12.21 -1.06 -8.53
C LEU A 124 -12.87 -1.75 -9.74
N PRO A 125 -13.35 -0.98 -10.73
CA PRO A 125 -13.95 -1.54 -11.93
C PRO A 125 -12.91 -2.34 -12.72
N VAL A 126 -13.22 -3.61 -13.00
CA VAL A 126 -12.32 -4.51 -13.73
C VAL A 126 -13.01 -5.18 -14.90
N ALA A 127 -12.29 -5.41 -15.97
CA ALA A 127 -12.68 -6.25 -17.09
C ALA A 127 -12.07 -7.64 -16.87
N LEU A 128 -12.93 -8.66 -16.83
CA LEU A 128 -12.49 -10.06 -16.65
C LEU A 128 -11.86 -10.63 -17.91
N THR A 129 -12.33 -10.16 -19.08
CA THR A 129 -11.70 -10.40 -20.39
C THR A 129 -11.41 -9.04 -21.00
N PRO A 130 -10.16 -8.71 -21.33
CA PRO A 130 -9.86 -7.39 -21.88
C PRO A 130 -10.57 -7.23 -23.23
N ARG A 131 -11.56 -6.36 -23.27
CA ARG A 131 -11.85 -5.67 -24.53
C ARG A 131 -10.63 -4.77 -24.75
N ARG A 132 -10.05 -4.78 -25.94
CA ARG A 132 -9.01 -3.82 -26.33
C ARG A 132 -9.60 -2.41 -26.23
N LEU A 133 -9.54 -1.80 -25.05
CA LEU A 133 -10.05 -0.44 -24.78
C LEU A 133 -9.05 0.63 -25.20
N TRP A 134 -7.86 0.22 -25.72
CA TRP A 134 -6.87 1.16 -26.20
C TRP A 134 -6.52 0.85 -27.65
N PRO A 135 -6.79 1.76 -28.60
CA PRO A 135 -6.20 1.64 -29.92
C PRO A 135 -4.68 1.70 -29.75
N ALA A 136 -3.98 0.72 -30.35
CA ALA A 136 -2.53 0.78 -30.43
C ALA A 136 -2.18 2.18 -30.98
N ALA A 137 -1.35 2.92 -30.26
CA ALA A 137 -0.85 4.20 -30.70
C ALA A 137 -0.18 3.99 -32.07
N SER A 138 -0.91 4.29 -33.13
CA SER A 138 -0.36 4.39 -34.48
C SER A 138 0.37 5.72 -34.58
N GLY A 139 1.58 5.78 -33.95
CA GLY A 139 2.53 6.83 -34.22
C GLY A 139 3.13 6.59 -35.61
N PRO A 140 3.21 7.62 -36.49
CA PRO A 140 3.91 7.48 -37.75
C PRO A 140 5.39 7.28 -37.45
N MET A 141 5.97 6.20 -38.00
CA MET A 141 7.42 6.12 -38.16
C MET A 141 7.80 7.25 -39.11
N VAL A 142 8.44 8.28 -38.56
CA VAL A 142 9.13 9.29 -39.37
C VAL A 142 10.43 8.64 -39.82
N GLY A 143 10.59 8.58 -41.12
CA GLY A 143 11.80 8.10 -41.81
C GLY A 143 12.98 9.05 -41.66
#